data_162a85b2a57b54448c93c821c4dde725
#
_entry.id   162a85b2a57b54448c93c821c4dde725
#
_cell.length_a   1.000
_cell.length_b   1.000
_cell.length_c   1.000
_cell.angle_alpha   90.00
_cell.angle_beta   90.00
_cell.angle_gamma   90.00
#
_symmetry.space_group_name_H-M   'P 1'
#
loop_
_entity.id
_entity.type
_entity.pdbx_description
1 polymer ?
#
loop_
_entity_poly.entity_id
_entity_poly.type
_entity_poly.pdbx_seq_one_letter_code
_entity_poly.pdbx_strand_id
1 'polypeptide(L)'
;MSHLNAEHRLYIDGALVDAQDGQTYDVVNPTTEEIAGVVAAASVADGDRALAAARRCFEESDWSTNRARRMRALTQFRDGLKAVADDWRRQIVAESGCPVAFTYGPLLDSSVADIDYSLELLATYEFEREIEDLGSPMGGPARRVVRKEAAGVVVAITPWNAPVQTNLQKIIPALAAGCTVVLKAAHDTPWSATMLGRVASQCPDFPPGAFNVLTSTATGSLGAMLTADPRVDVISFTGSTATGRRVMESASKTIKRTLLELGGKSAMIVLDDADLSQALLGAANVCANPGQGCVLNTRLLVPRSRYDEAVAILEAVYRNVPYGDPNDANNIMGPMNVNGAFFFSANAPFGGYKQSGIGRENGVEGFEEYLETKTLAVPMDFPATSALAQPA
;
A
#
# COMPACT_ATOMS: atom_id res chain seq x y z
N MET A 1 -3.41 28.73 -15.16
CA MET A 1 -3.41 27.47 -14.39
C MET A 1 -3.76 27.80 -12.96
N SER A 2 -4.81 27.23 -12.39
CA SER A 2 -5.09 27.36 -10.96
C SER A 2 -3.92 26.69 -10.21
N HIS A 3 -3.26 27.42 -9.30
CA HIS A 3 -2.20 26.85 -8.48
C HIS A 3 -2.75 25.64 -7.73
N LEU A 4 -2.12 24.47 -7.95
CA LEU A 4 -2.42 23.28 -7.18
C LEU A 4 -1.98 23.54 -5.74
N ASN A 5 -2.91 23.50 -4.79
CA ASN A 5 -2.61 23.67 -3.36
C ASN A 5 -2.08 22.35 -2.77
N ALA A 6 -0.96 21.87 -3.33
CA ALA A 6 -0.35 20.61 -2.90
C ALA A 6 0.45 20.81 -1.60
N GLU A 7 0.40 19.82 -0.71
CA GLU A 7 1.28 19.78 0.45
C GLU A 7 2.70 19.46 0.01
N HIS A 8 3.65 20.28 0.38
CA HIS A 8 5.05 20.15 -0.04
C HIS A 8 5.99 19.68 1.08
N ARG A 9 5.49 19.60 2.33
CA ARG A 9 6.30 19.24 3.50
C ARG A 9 6.27 17.73 3.77
N LEU A 10 7.29 17.26 4.46
CA LEU A 10 7.31 15.95 5.10
C LEU A 10 6.31 15.91 6.25
N TYR A 11 5.90 14.71 6.65
CA TYR A 11 5.15 14.52 7.89
C TYR A 11 5.96 13.61 8.81
N ILE A 12 6.49 14.16 9.89
CA ILE A 12 7.35 13.44 10.84
C ILE A 12 6.92 13.78 12.26
N ASP A 13 6.75 12.76 13.10
CA ASP A 13 6.45 12.90 14.52
C ASP A 13 5.22 13.78 14.83
N GLY A 14 4.17 13.59 14.04
CA GLY A 14 2.91 14.32 14.20
C GLY A 14 2.89 15.74 13.62
N ALA A 15 3.97 16.19 12.97
CA ALA A 15 4.09 17.54 12.43
C ALA A 15 4.44 17.56 10.93
N LEU A 16 3.90 18.55 10.22
CA LEU A 16 4.34 18.90 8.87
C LEU A 16 5.61 19.73 8.97
N VAL A 17 6.70 19.25 8.37
CA VAL A 17 8.05 19.84 8.48
C VAL A 17 8.75 19.92 7.13
N ASP A 18 9.59 20.91 6.94
CA ASP A 18 10.52 20.95 5.83
C ASP A 18 11.64 19.90 6.02
N ALA A 19 12.35 19.57 4.94
CA ALA A 19 13.53 18.74 5.04
C ALA A 19 14.57 19.44 5.93
N GLN A 20 15.31 18.67 6.74
CA GLN A 20 16.26 19.21 7.73
C GLN A 20 17.36 20.08 7.10
N ASP A 21 17.76 19.75 5.89
CA ASP A 21 18.75 20.49 5.11
C ASP A 21 18.12 21.56 4.18
N GLY A 22 16.80 21.74 4.25
CA GLY A 22 16.05 22.70 3.42
C GLY A 22 15.97 22.32 1.95
N GLN A 23 16.36 21.10 1.57
CA GLN A 23 16.33 20.68 0.16
C GLN A 23 14.91 20.39 -0.30
N THR A 24 14.66 20.75 -1.55
CA THR A 24 13.41 20.45 -2.27
C THR A 24 13.73 19.89 -3.65
N TYR A 25 12.73 19.34 -4.32
CA TYR A 25 12.85 18.94 -5.73
C TYR A 25 11.57 19.25 -6.49
N ASP A 26 11.72 19.35 -7.81
CA ASP A 26 10.63 19.66 -8.71
C ASP A 26 9.73 18.44 -8.92
N VAL A 27 8.41 18.68 -8.93
CA VAL A 27 7.41 17.74 -9.36
C VAL A 27 7.05 18.07 -10.80
N VAL A 28 7.40 17.18 -11.72
CA VAL A 28 7.18 17.37 -13.16
C VAL A 28 5.88 16.72 -13.58
N ASN A 29 5.04 17.45 -14.30
CA ASN A 29 3.86 16.89 -14.94
C ASN A 29 4.28 16.06 -16.17
N PRO A 30 4.09 14.74 -16.20
CA PRO A 30 4.57 13.90 -17.29
C PRO A 30 3.80 14.11 -18.61
N THR A 31 2.65 14.79 -18.58
CA THR A 31 1.86 15.11 -19.78
C THR A 31 2.38 16.34 -20.50
N THR A 32 2.83 17.36 -19.74
CA THR A 32 3.27 18.65 -20.29
C THR A 32 4.77 18.82 -20.23
N GLU A 33 5.49 17.97 -19.47
CA GLU A 33 6.92 18.06 -19.16
C GLU A 33 7.31 19.36 -18.42
N GLU A 34 6.30 20.09 -17.91
CA GLU A 34 6.50 21.31 -17.13
C GLU A 34 6.57 21.03 -15.63
N ILE A 35 7.25 21.88 -14.90
CA ILE A 35 7.27 21.84 -13.42
C ILE A 35 5.89 22.25 -12.92
N ALA A 36 5.21 21.32 -12.24
CA ALA A 36 3.90 21.54 -11.62
C ALA A 36 4.01 22.16 -10.21
N GLY A 37 5.14 21.99 -9.55
CA GLY A 37 5.43 22.52 -8.23
C GLY A 37 6.66 21.89 -7.61
N VAL A 38 6.81 22.02 -6.29
CA VAL A 38 7.97 21.51 -5.54
C VAL A 38 7.51 20.69 -4.33
N VAL A 39 8.43 19.87 -3.79
CA VAL A 39 8.23 19.11 -2.57
C VAL A 39 9.54 18.98 -1.80
N ALA A 40 9.47 18.80 -0.50
CA ALA A 40 10.64 18.60 0.37
C ALA A 40 11.39 17.31 0.00
N ALA A 41 12.72 17.37 -0.03
CA ALA A 41 13.60 16.24 -0.29
C ALA A 41 14.19 15.71 1.01
N ALA A 42 13.54 14.72 1.61
CA ALA A 42 14.02 14.11 2.86
C ALA A 42 15.45 13.59 2.71
N SER A 43 16.29 13.97 3.64
CA SER A 43 17.65 13.48 3.84
C SER A 43 17.68 12.16 4.61
N VAL A 44 18.85 11.54 4.74
CA VAL A 44 19.06 10.39 5.65
C VAL A 44 18.77 10.78 7.10
N ALA A 45 19.06 12.02 7.51
CA ALA A 45 18.77 12.49 8.85
C ALA A 45 17.26 12.64 9.12
N ASP A 46 16.46 13.04 8.12
CA ASP A 46 15.00 13.03 8.25
C ASP A 46 14.46 11.60 8.37
N GLY A 47 15.03 10.65 7.63
CA GLY A 47 14.71 9.22 7.77
C GLY A 47 15.01 8.69 9.17
N ASP A 48 16.16 9.08 9.75
CA ASP A 48 16.54 8.72 11.12
C ASP A 48 15.54 9.28 12.15
N ARG A 49 15.13 10.55 12.01
CA ARG A 49 14.12 11.17 12.85
C ARG A 49 12.76 10.46 12.75
N ALA A 50 12.33 10.10 11.54
CA ALA A 50 11.08 9.38 11.32
C ALA A 50 11.11 7.99 11.98
N LEU A 51 12.20 7.24 11.84
CA LEU A 51 12.36 5.94 12.49
C LEU A 51 12.43 6.05 14.01
N ALA A 52 13.12 7.07 14.55
CA ALA A 52 13.16 7.32 15.99
C ALA A 52 11.77 7.63 16.55
N ALA A 53 10.98 8.46 15.85
CA ALA A 53 9.61 8.78 16.22
C ALA A 53 8.70 7.54 16.15
N ALA A 54 8.82 6.74 15.09
CA ALA A 54 8.02 5.53 14.93
C ALA A 54 8.33 4.50 16.04
N ARG A 55 9.60 4.25 16.34
CA ARG A 55 10.02 3.32 17.40
C ARG A 55 9.56 3.79 18.76
N ARG A 56 9.77 5.05 19.10
CA ARG A 56 9.31 5.64 20.37
C ARG A 56 7.77 5.52 20.50
N CYS A 57 7.02 5.86 19.45
CA CYS A 57 5.57 5.72 19.48
C CYS A 57 5.13 4.27 19.72
N PHE A 58 5.78 3.31 19.06
CA PHE A 58 5.45 1.90 19.24
C PHE A 58 5.71 1.39 20.66
N GLU A 59 6.83 1.80 21.27
CA GLU A 59 7.27 1.32 22.59
C GLU A 59 6.65 2.08 23.78
N GLU A 60 6.39 3.38 23.62
CA GLU A 60 6.02 4.25 24.75
C GLU A 60 4.57 4.71 24.72
N SER A 61 3.82 4.48 23.64
CA SER A 61 2.40 4.84 23.56
C SER A 61 1.47 3.62 23.65
N ASP A 62 0.19 3.87 23.81
CA ASP A 62 -0.85 2.84 23.78
C ASP A 62 -1.29 2.44 22.36
N TRP A 63 -0.61 2.93 21.31
CA TRP A 63 -1.03 2.73 19.92
C TRP A 63 -1.18 1.27 19.53
N SER A 64 -0.19 0.43 19.88
CA SER A 64 -0.17 -1.00 19.50
C SER A 64 -1.29 -1.79 20.22
N THR A 65 -1.73 -1.34 21.37
CA THR A 65 -2.67 -2.05 22.25
C THR A 65 -4.07 -1.47 22.27
N ASN A 66 -4.23 -0.16 22.03
CA ASN A 66 -5.51 0.54 22.10
C ASN A 66 -6.28 0.47 20.78
N ARG A 67 -7.03 -0.62 20.58
CA ARG A 67 -7.89 -0.84 19.41
C ARG A 67 -8.89 0.30 19.17
N ALA A 68 -9.49 0.81 20.25
CA ALA A 68 -10.49 1.89 20.14
C ALA A 68 -9.88 3.18 19.62
N ARG A 69 -8.64 3.51 20.01
CA ARG A 69 -7.89 4.66 19.50
C ARG A 69 -7.60 4.51 18.02
N ARG A 70 -7.11 3.33 17.58
CA ARG A 70 -6.87 3.04 16.17
C ARG A 70 -8.13 3.18 15.32
N MET A 71 -9.26 2.66 15.81
CA MET A 71 -10.56 2.81 15.15
C MET A 71 -10.91 4.27 14.92
N ARG A 72 -10.78 5.13 15.94
CA ARG A 72 -11.09 6.57 15.82
C ARG A 72 -10.11 7.25 14.86
N ALA A 73 -8.81 7.01 15.02
CA ALA A 73 -7.78 7.61 14.18
C ALA A 73 -7.98 7.29 12.68
N LEU A 74 -8.21 6.02 12.35
CA LEU A 74 -8.44 5.59 10.97
C LEU A 74 -9.78 6.08 10.41
N THR A 75 -10.82 6.20 11.25
CA THR A 75 -12.09 6.82 10.86
C THR A 75 -11.89 8.29 10.52
N GLN A 76 -11.23 9.07 11.39
CA GLN A 76 -10.90 10.47 11.14
C GLN A 76 -10.06 10.63 9.87
N PHE A 77 -9.08 9.76 9.68
CA PHE A 77 -8.21 9.77 8.51
C PHE A 77 -8.98 9.51 7.22
N ARG A 78 -9.81 8.46 7.16
CA ARG A 78 -10.70 8.17 6.03
C ARG A 78 -11.60 9.35 5.70
N ASP A 79 -12.24 9.94 6.69
CA ASP A 79 -13.18 11.05 6.49
C ASP A 79 -12.46 12.31 6.01
N GLY A 80 -11.27 12.57 6.55
CA GLY A 80 -10.39 13.63 6.08
C GLY A 80 -9.94 13.44 4.62
N LEU A 81 -9.60 12.21 4.21
CA LEU A 81 -9.25 11.90 2.83
C LEU A 81 -10.44 12.08 1.88
N LYS A 82 -11.65 11.65 2.29
CA LYS A 82 -12.88 11.89 1.52
C LYS A 82 -13.14 13.39 1.32
N ALA A 83 -12.89 14.19 2.34
CA ALA A 83 -13.12 15.64 2.28
C ALA A 83 -12.19 16.39 1.33
N VAL A 84 -10.99 15.88 1.06
CA VAL A 84 -10.01 16.50 0.14
C VAL A 84 -9.95 15.84 -1.24
N ALA A 85 -10.83 14.87 -1.52
CA ALA A 85 -10.74 14.02 -2.70
C ALA A 85 -10.66 14.79 -4.03
N ASP A 86 -11.45 15.86 -4.21
CA ASP A 86 -11.47 16.64 -5.47
C ASP A 86 -10.17 17.43 -5.69
N ASP A 87 -9.59 18.00 -4.63
CA ASP A 87 -8.29 18.67 -4.72
C ASP A 87 -7.17 17.68 -4.97
N TRP A 88 -7.23 16.55 -4.29
CA TRP A 88 -6.25 15.48 -4.41
C TRP A 88 -6.26 14.85 -5.80
N ARG A 89 -7.46 14.65 -6.38
CA ARG A 89 -7.66 14.16 -7.75
C ARG A 89 -6.84 14.96 -8.77
N ARG A 90 -6.92 16.30 -8.71
CA ARG A 90 -6.15 17.18 -9.61
C ARG A 90 -4.63 17.01 -9.44
N GLN A 91 -4.18 16.81 -8.21
CA GLN A 91 -2.76 16.59 -7.91
C GLN A 91 -2.28 15.24 -8.44
N ILE A 92 -3.07 14.17 -8.25
CA ILE A 92 -2.76 12.83 -8.77
C ILE A 92 -2.60 12.86 -10.29
N VAL A 93 -3.54 13.48 -11.01
CA VAL A 93 -3.46 13.59 -12.47
C VAL A 93 -2.22 14.39 -12.89
N ALA A 94 -1.92 15.49 -12.20
CA ALA A 94 -0.80 16.36 -12.54
C ALA A 94 0.58 15.68 -12.31
N GLU A 95 0.74 14.89 -11.24
CA GLU A 95 2.04 14.25 -10.94
C GLU A 95 2.23 12.90 -11.63
N SER A 96 1.15 12.16 -11.92
CA SER A 96 1.25 10.81 -12.47
C SER A 96 0.87 10.70 -13.95
N GLY A 97 0.19 11.70 -14.54
CA GLY A 97 -0.35 11.64 -15.89
C GLY A 97 -1.47 10.61 -16.07
N CYS A 98 -2.03 10.07 -14.98
CA CYS A 98 -3.12 9.10 -15.07
C CYS A 98 -4.40 9.78 -15.58
N PRO A 99 -5.23 9.07 -16.36
CA PRO A 99 -6.52 9.58 -16.76
C PRO A 99 -7.40 9.90 -15.55
N VAL A 100 -8.04 11.07 -15.54
CA VAL A 100 -8.90 11.52 -14.43
C VAL A 100 -10.03 10.53 -14.13
N ALA A 101 -10.53 9.83 -15.15
CA ALA A 101 -11.57 8.80 -14.99
C ALA A 101 -11.17 7.69 -14.00
N PHE A 102 -9.88 7.30 -13.94
CA PHE A 102 -9.40 6.29 -12.98
C PHE A 102 -9.41 6.75 -11.53
N THR A 103 -9.36 8.04 -11.31
CA THR A 103 -9.40 8.60 -9.97
C THR A 103 -10.78 8.53 -9.33
N TYR A 104 -11.86 8.37 -10.13
CA TYR A 104 -13.21 8.03 -9.64
C TYR A 104 -13.37 6.53 -9.33
N GLY A 105 -12.30 5.77 -9.41
CA GLY A 105 -12.21 4.35 -9.15
C GLY A 105 -10.91 4.01 -8.40
N PRO A 106 -10.12 3.05 -8.91
CA PRO A 106 -9.02 2.42 -8.15
C PRO A 106 -7.91 3.37 -7.74
N LEU A 107 -7.65 4.46 -8.49
CA LEU A 107 -6.53 5.34 -8.16
C LEU A 107 -6.85 6.35 -7.04
N LEU A 108 -8.11 6.52 -6.64
CA LEU A 108 -8.47 7.36 -5.50
C LEU A 108 -9.72 6.88 -4.77
N ASP A 109 -10.92 7.00 -5.37
CA ASP A 109 -12.18 6.87 -4.62
C ASP A 109 -12.37 5.48 -4.03
N SER A 110 -12.13 4.43 -4.81
CA SER A 110 -12.21 3.04 -4.30
C SER A 110 -11.15 2.76 -3.25
N SER A 111 -9.91 3.25 -3.44
CA SER A 111 -8.82 3.05 -2.47
C SER A 111 -9.10 3.72 -1.12
N VAL A 112 -9.77 4.88 -1.12
CA VAL A 112 -10.20 5.53 0.12
C VAL A 112 -11.39 4.79 0.74
N ALA A 113 -12.32 4.26 -0.08
CA ALA A 113 -13.44 3.46 0.40
C ALA A 113 -12.98 2.13 1.01
N ASP A 114 -11.93 1.51 0.49
CA ASP A 114 -11.35 0.25 0.99
C ASP A 114 -10.84 0.35 2.45
N ILE A 115 -10.64 1.57 2.97
CA ILE A 115 -10.35 1.79 4.40
C ILE A 115 -11.49 1.26 5.28
N ASP A 116 -12.74 1.31 4.79
CA ASP A 116 -13.90 0.80 5.53
C ASP A 116 -13.78 -0.71 5.81
N TYR A 117 -13.23 -1.50 4.86
CA TYR A 117 -12.94 -2.91 5.08
C TYR A 117 -11.92 -3.13 6.22
N SER A 118 -10.86 -2.34 6.25
CA SER A 118 -9.85 -2.44 7.32
C SER A 118 -10.41 -2.05 8.70
N LEU A 119 -11.33 -1.07 8.74
CA LEU A 119 -12.05 -0.70 9.96
C LEU A 119 -12.99 -1.83 10.42
N GLU A 120 -13.74 -2.45 9.50
CA GLU A 120 -14.61 -3.59 9.80
C GLU A 120 -13.78 -4.78 10.30
N LEU A 121 -12.68 -5.09 9.62
CA LEU A 121 -11.77 -6.14 10.05
C LEU A 121 -11.20 -5.84 11.45
N LEU A 122 -10.70 -4.62 11.68
CA LEU A 122 -10.22 -4.22 13.00
C LEU A 122 -11.32 -4.32 14.06
N ALA A 123 -12.58 -4.02 13.74
CA ALA A 123 -13.71 -4.13 14.65
C ALA A 123 -14.03 -5.57 15.08
N THR A 124 -13.82 -6.55 14.20
CA THR A 124 -14.27 -7.95 14.39
C THR A 124 -13.15 -8.93 14.62
N TYR A 125 -11.89 -8.58 14.31
CA TYR A 125 -10.76 -9.50 14.37
C TYR A 125 -10.50 -10.01 15.80
N GLU A 126 -10.36 -11.33 15.91
CA GLU A 126 -10.02 -12.02 17.16
C GLU A 126 -8.49 -12.04 17.34
N PHE A 127 -7.96 -11.07 18.08
CA PHE A 127 -6.53 -11.03 18.40
C PHE A 127 -6.09 -12.15 19.37
N GLU A 128 -7.02 -12.79 20.05
CA GLU A 128 -6.75 -13.92 20.95
C GLU A 128 -7.75 -15.04 20.73
N ARG A 129 -7.26 -16.27 20.69
CA ARG A 129 -8.09 -17.46 20.72
C ARG A 129 -7.51 -18.53 21.61
N GLU A 130 -8.32 -19.15 22.43
CA GLU A 130 -7.94 -20.33 23.20
C GLU A 130 -7.91 -21.55 22.27
N ILE A 131 -6.92 -22.41 22.46
CA ILE A 131 -6.78 -23.65 21.72
C ILE A 131 -6.92 -24.87 22.66
N GLU A 132 -7.37 -25.99 22.12
CA GLU A 132 -7.52 -27.24 22.87
C GLU A 132 -6.20 -27.68 23.48
N ASP A 133 -6.27 -28.14 24.73
CA ASP A 133 -5.11 -28.78 25.40
C ASP A 133 -4.99 -30.24 24.98
N LEU A 134 -4.09 -30.50 24.04
CA LEU A 134 -3.74 -31.86 23.61
C LEU A 134 -2.66 -32.51 24.50
N GLY A 135 -2.37 -31.90 25.64
CA GLY A 135 -1.32 -32.31 26.55
C GLY A 135 0.07 -31.87 26.11
N SER A 136 1.05 -32.06 26.99
CA SER A 136 2.46 -31.80 26.72
C SER A 136 3.30 -32.90 27.32
N PRO A 137 4.32 -33.43 26.62
CA PRO A 137 5.24 -34.40 27.16
C PRO A 137 6.12 -33.85 28.30
N MET A 138 6.15 -32.52 28.46
CA MET A 138 7.02 -31.81 29.41
C MET A 138 6.25 -31.07 30.52
N GLY A 139 4.92 -31.21 30.60
CA GLY A 139 4.12 -30.51 31.62
C GLY A 139 2.72 -31.08 31.81
N GLY A 140 2.04 -30.64 32.87
CA GLY A 140 0.64 -30.97 33.17
C GLY A 140 -0.36 -30.21 32.27
N PRO A 141 -1.69 -30.36 32.54
CA PRO A 141 -2.73 -29.62 31.85
C PRO A 141 -2.52 -28.11 31.92
N ALA A 142 -2.72 -27.43 30.79
CA ALA A 142 -2.54 -25.99 30.71
C ALA A 142 -3.55 -25.38 29.72
N ARG A 143 -4.05 -24.19 30.04
CA ARG A 143 -4.75 -23.38 29.05
C ARG A 143 -3.73 -22.74 28.10
N ARG A 144 -3.99 -22.84 26.80
CA ARG A 144 -3.14 -22.24 25.78
C ARG A 144 -3.93 -21.23 24.98
N VAL A 145 -3.35 -20.03 24.85
CA VAL A 145 -3.93 -18.93 24.09
C VAL A 145 -2.96 -18.54 22.99
N VAL A 146 -3.44 -18.55 21.77
CA VAL A 146 -2.73 -17.95 20.63
C VAL A 146 -3.13 -16.48 20.57
N ARG A 147 -2.13 -15.60 20.65
CA ARG A 147 -2.29 -14.14 20.58
C ARG A 147 -1.63 -13.61 19.33
N LYS A 148 -2.28 -12.67 18.66
CA LYS A 148 -1.74 -11.86 17.58
C LYS A 148 -1.41 -10.47 18.12
N GLU A 149 -0.17 -10.04 17.94
CA GLU A 149 0.35 -8.75 18.42
C GLU A 149 0.89 -7.96 17.23
N ALA A 150 0.89 -6.60 17.28
CA ALA A 150 1.48 -5.78 16.23
C ALA A 150 2.96 -6.13 16.03
N ALA A 151 3.39 -6.24 14.78
CA ALA A 151 4.75 -6.66 14.45
C ALA A 151 5.83 -5.61 14.81
N GLY A 152 5.48 -4.32 14.90
CA GLY A 152 6.43 -3.27 15.26
C GLY A 152 6.42 -2.08 14.32
N VAL A 153 7.61 -1.61 13.94
CA VAL A 153 7.82 -0.50 13.01
C VAL A 153 7.85 -1.03 11.57
N VAL A 154 6.99 -0.48 10.73
CA VAL A 154 6.87 -0.81 9.30
C VAL A 154 7.51 0.28 8.46
N VAL A 155 8.40 -0.07 7.56
CA VAL A 155 8.82 0.79 6.45
C VAL A 155 8.05 0.39 5.20
N ALA A 156 7.19 1.29 4.72
CA ALA A 156 6.45 1.13 3.48
C ALA A 156 7.15 1.93 2.36
N ILE A 157 7.52 1.26 1.26
CA ILE A 157 8.16 1.88 0.09
C ILE A 157 7.28 1.61 -1.11
N THR A 158 6.79 2.66 -1.76
CA THR A 158 5.73 2.59 -2.75
C THR A 158 6.18 3.07 -4.14
N PRO A 159 5.55 2.59 -5.22
CA PRO A 159 5.83 2.97 -6.58
C PRO A 159 5.01 4.20 -7.01
N TRP A 160 5.26 4.66 -8.22
CA TRP A 160 4.65 5.85 -8.81
C TRP A 160 3.39 5.60 -9.65
N ASN A 161 3.15 4.36 -10.08
CA ASN A 161 2.13 4.05 -11.09
C ASN A 161 0.68 4.01 -10.56
N ALA A 162 0.50 3.75 -9.28
CA ALA A 162 -0.79 3.81 -8.58
C ALA A 162 -0.57 4.35 -7.16
N PRO A 163 -0.13 5.63 -7.03
CA PRO A 163 0.48 6.11 -5.81
C PRO A 163 -0.46 6.11 -4.61
N VAL A 164 -1.71 6.55 -4.75
CA VAL A 164 -2.67 6.54 -3.63
C VAL A 164 -3.04 5.12 -3.24
N GLN A 165 -3.38 4.29 -4.21
CA GLN A 165 -3.77 2.91 -3.98
C GLN A 165 -2.68 2.14 -3.23
N THR A 166 -1.45 2.16 -3.74
CA THR A 166 -0.34 1.42 -3.14
C THR A 166 0.10 1.98 -1.79
N ASN A 167 0.00 3.30 -1.59
CA ASN A 167 0.23 3.90 -0.28
C ASN A 167 -0.78 3.37 0.74
N LEU A 168 -2.09 3.47 0.45
CA LEU A 168 -3.15 3.07 1.38
C LEU A 168 -3.14 1.57 1.66
N GLN A 169 -2.90 0.72 0.65
CA GLN A 169 -2.81 -0.74 0.80
C GLN A 169 -1.73 -1.19 1.78
N LYS A 170 -0.65 -0.40 1.94
CA LYS A 170 0.42 -0.71 2.88
C LYS A 170 0.20 -0.08 4.26
N ILE A 171 -0.17 1.20 4.29
CA ILE A 171 -0.23 1.93 5.56
C ILE A 171 -1.48 1.58 6.38
N ILE A 172 -2.64 1.37 5.74
CA ILE A 172 -3.89 1.16 6.47
C ILE A 172 -3.90 -0.15 7.24
N PRO A 173 -3.61 -1.33 6.64
CA PRO A 173 -3.56 -2.59 7.40
C PRO A 173 -2.47 -2.59 8.47
N ALA A 174 -1.30 -1.97 8.21
CA ALA A 174 -0.24 -1.84 9.20
C ALA A 174 -0.67 -1.01 10.42
N LEU A 175 -1.28 0.16 10.19
CA LEU A 175 -1.80 1.01 11.26
C LEU A 175 -2.96 0.34 12.00
N ALA A 176 -3.85 -0.35 11.29
CA ALA A 176 -4.95 -1.10 11.90
C ALA A 176 -4.45 -2.25 12.77
N ALA A 177 -3.39 -2.96 12.34
CA ALA A 177 -2.73 -3.99 13.14
C ALA A 177 -2.09 -3.45 14.43
N GLY A 178 -1.82 -2.14 14.50
CA GLY A 178 -1.16 -1.48 15.64
C GLY A 178 0.33 -1.22 15.43
N CYS A 179 0.84 -1.45 14.22
CA CYS A 179 2.18 -1.05 13.84
C CYS A 179 2.28 0.47 13.69
N THR A 180 3.50 1.01 13.83
CA THR A 180 3.83 2.37 13.39
C THR A 180 4.44 2.33 12.01
N VAL A 181 4.26 3.39 11.21
CA VAL A 181 4.60 3.37 9.80
C VAL A 181 5.48 4.56 9.40
N VAL A 182 6.55 4.26 8.66
CA VAL A 182 7.32 5.23 7.89
C VAL A 182 7.09 4.94 6.41
N LEU A 183 6.31 5.80 5.75
CA LEU A 183 6.05 5.74 4.31
C LEU A 183 7.14 6.51 3.57
N LYS A 184 7.88 5.83 2.70
CA LYS A 184 8.76 6.44 1.71
C LYS A 184 8.11 6.34 0.34
N ALA A 185 7.56 7.43 -0.15
CA ALA A 185 6.89 7.51 -1.45
C ALA A 185 7.89 7.46 -2.64
N ALA A 186 7.37 7.14 -3.82
CA ALA A 186 8.10 7.36 -5.06
C ALA A 186 8.42 8.85 -5.26
N HIS A 187 9.55 9.15 -5.89
CA HIS A 187 9.93 10.54 -6.13
C HIS A 187 9.10 11.19 -7.23
N ASP A 188 8.58 10.40 -8.17
CA ASP A 188 7.78 10.89 -9.30
C ASP A 188 6.37 11.32 -8.89
N THR A 189 5.83 10.77 -7.79
CA THR A 189 4.46 11.04 -7.32
C THR A 189 4.41 11.34 -5.82
N PRO A 190 5.08 12.42 -5.38
CA PRO A 190 5.23 12.74 -3.96
C PRO A 190 3.96 13.32 -3.34
N TRP A 191 3.15 14.08 -4.09
CA TRP A 191 1.96 14.76 -3.57
C TRP A 191 0.86 13.79 -3.14
N SER A 192 0.78 12.65 -3.80
CA SER A 192 -0.10 11.54 -3.37
C SER A 192 0.23 11.05 -1.96
N ALA A 193 1.47 11.18 -1.51
CA ALA A 193 1.87 10.80 -0.15
C ALA A 193 1.83 11.97 0.83
N THR A 194 2.28 13.16 0.44
CA THR A 194 2.27 14.34 1.33
C THR A 194 0.85 14.76 1.71
N MET A 195 -0.15 14.54 0.84
CA MET A 195 -1.56 14.71 1.19
C MET A 195 -1.98 13.79 2.34
N LEU A 196 -1.48 12.55 2.39
CA LEU A 196 -1.73 11.64 3.52
C LEU A 196 -1.18 12.24 4.82
N GLY A 197 0.04 12.78 4.78
CA GLY A 197 0.64 13.49 5.92
C GLY A 197 -0.17 14.71 6.35
N ARG A 198 -0.64 15.52 5.39
CA ARG A 198 -1.49 16.68 5.65
C ARG A 198 -2.79 16.30 6.35
N VAL A 199 -3.46 15.25 5.89
CA VAL A 199 -4.71 14.78 6.53
C VAL A 199 -4.41 14.16 7.89
N ALA A 200 -3.37 13.35 8.04
CA ALA A 200 -2.99 12.75 9.30
C ALA A 200 -2.67 13.80 10.38
N SER A 201 -2.07 14.94 10.00
CA SER A 201 -1.77 16.05 10.92
C SER A 201 -3.03 16.70 11.54
N GLN A 202 -4.21 16.42 10.97
CA GLN A 202 -5.49 16.92 11.44
C GLN A 202 -6.29 15.86 12.23
N CYS A 203 -5.73 14.66 12.41
CA CYS A 203 -6.36 13.55 13.12
C CYS A 203 -5.78 13.40 14.53
N PRO A 204 -6.45 13.96 15.57
CA PRO A 204 -5.89 14.03 16.93
C PRO A 204 -5.69 12.67 17.60
N ASP A 205 -6.36 11.62 17.15
CA ASP A 205 -6.17 10.26 17.68
C ASP A 205 -4.91 9.55 17.16
N PHE A 206 -4.23 10.06 16.11
CA PHE A 206 -2.89 9.61 15.79
C PHE A 206 -1.88 10.15 16.79
N PRO A 207 -1.19 9.29 17.54
CA PRO A 207 -0.09 9.76 18.39
C PRO A 207 1.10 10.20 17.49
N PRO A 208 1.91 11.17 17.91
CA PRO A 208 3.15 11.53 17.25
C PRO A 208 4.01 10.29 16.99
N GLY A 209 4.47 10.12 15.75
CA GLY A 209 5.27 8.97 15.33
C GLY A 209 4.49 7.75 14.83
N ALA A 210 3.16 7.62 15.06
CA ALA A 210 2.40 6.47 14.55
C ALA A 210 2.43 6.37 13.03
N PHE A 211 2.40 7.51 12.34
CA PHE A 211 2.52 7.60 10.90
C PHE A 211 3.51 8.70 10.52
N ASN A 212 4.39 8.43 9.54
CA ASN A 212 5.38 9.37 9.03
C ASN A 212 5.45 9.27 7.51
N VAL A 213 5.67 10.38 6.82
CA VAL A 213 5.73 10.45 5.34
C VAL A 213 7.02 11.14 4.91
N LEU A 214 7.77 10.46 4.06
CA LEU A 214 9.03 10.93 3.48
C LEU A 214 8.95 10.93 1.95
N THR A 215 9.36 12.03 1.35
CA THR A 215 9.57 12.19 -0.09
C THR A 215 11.04 12.52 -0.34
N SER A 216 11.66 11.96 -1.38
CA SER A 216 13.09 12.19 -1.63
C SER A 216 13.51 11.79 -3.05
N THR A 217 14.45 12.51 -3.62
CA THR A 217 15.20 12.11 -4.81
C THR A 217 16.37 11.18 -4.48
N ALA A 218 16.86 11.20 -3.25
CA ALA A 218 17.92 10.31 -2.76
C ALA A 218 17.39 8.88 -2.52
N THR A 219 16.66 8.34 -3.49
CA THR A 219 15.92 7.07 -3.36
C THR A 219 16.81 5.90 -3.00
N GLY A 220 18.05 5.89 -3.47
CA GLY A 220 19.03 4.85 -3.16
C GLY A 220 19.55 4.90 -1.72
N SER A 221 20.03 6.06 -1.26
CA SER A 221 20.62 6.21 0.08
C SER A 221 19.58 6.18 1.18
N LEU A 222 18.49 6.94 1.06
CA LEU A 222 17.41 6.95 2.05
C LEU A 222 16.73 5.57 2.13
N GLY A 223 16.38 4.96 0.98
CA GLY A 223 15.77 3.63 0.95
C GLY A 223 16.68 2.55 1.54
N ALA A 224 17.98 2.57 1.23
CA ALA A 224 18.95 1.64 1.79
C ALA A 224 19.08 1.81 3.31
N MET A 225 19.12 3.05 3.81
CA MET A 225 19.16 3.32 5.24
C MET A 225 17.91 2.78 5.93
N LEU A 226 16.73 3.13 5.44
CA LEU A 226 15.45 2.68 6.03
C LEU A 226 15.34 1.15 6.08
N THR A 227 15.77 0.45 5.02
CA THR A 227 15.67 -1.02 4.97
C THR A 227 16.74 -1.74 5.82
N ALA A 228 17.88 -1.09 6.08
CA ALA A 228 18.96 -1.66 6.87
C ALA A 228 18.81 -1.41 8.39
N ASP A 229 18.05 -0.39 8.78
CA ASP A 229 17.98 0.09 10.16
C ASP A 229 17.39 -0.97 11.10
N PRO A 230 18.05 -1.29 12.24
CA PRO A 230 17.59 -2.33 13.16
C PRO A 230 16.28 -1.97 13.90
N ARG A 231 15.86 -0.71 13.90
CA ARG A 231 14.58 -0.27 14.47
C ARG A 231 13.36 -0.69 13.63
N VAL A 232 13.58 -1.19 12.42
CA VAL A 232 12.52 -1.64 11.50
C VAL A 232 12.28 -3.13 11.67
N ASP A 233 11.03 -3.53 11.83
CA ASP A 233 10.61 -4.93 12.01
C ASP A 233 10.06 -5.53 10.70
N VAL A 234 9.33 -4.72 9.92
CA VAL A 234 8.70 -5.15 8.67
C VAL A 234 9.02 -4.17 7.54
N ILE A 235 9.31 -4.70 6.37
CA ILE A 235 9.45 -3.91 5.14
C ILE A 235 8.35 -4.31 4.16
N SER A 236 7.49 -3.38 3.78
CA SER A 236 6.50 -3.55 2.73
C SER A 236 6.93 -2.74 1.50
N PHE A 237 7.32 -3.42 0.44
CA PHE A 237 7.91 -2.82 -0.77
C PHE A 237 7.12 -3.19 -2.01
N THR A 238 6.77 -2.20 -2.83
CA THR A 238 6.29 -2.41 -4.20
C THR A 238 7.21 -1.70 -5.20
N GLY A 239 7.68 -2.42 -6.21
CA GLY A 239 8.57 -1.86 -7.22
C GLY A 239 9.22 -2.90 -8.12
N SER A 240 10.45 -2.62 -8.59
CA SER A 240 11.16 -3.53 -9.50
C SER A 240 11.70 -4.77 -8.78
N THR A 241 11.73 -5.91 -9.49
CA THR A 241 12.32 -7.16 -8.97
C THR A 241 13.79 -6.97 -8.56
N ALA A 242 14.56 -6.14 -9.29
CA ALA A 242 15.95 -5.86 -8.95
C ALA A 242 16.07 -5.14 -7.59
N THR A 243 15.20 -4.18 -7.31
CA THR A 243 15.16 -3.48 -6.02
C THR A 243 14.64 -4.39 -4.91
N GLY A 244 13.63 -5.22 -5.19
CA GLY A 244 13.11 -6.21 -4.24
C GLY A 244 14.19 -7.17 -3.72
N ARG A 245 15.09 -7.63 -4.59
CA ARG A 245 16.25 -8.44 -4.17
C ARG A 245 17.17 -7.70 -3.21
N ARG A 246 17.46 -6.41 -3.47
CA ARG A 246 18.27 -5.57 -2.57
C ARG A 246 17.59 -5.33 -1.22
N VAL A 247 16.27 -5.18 -1.23
CA VAL A 247 15.47 -5.06 0.01
C VAL A 247 15.60 -6.34 0.83
N MET A 248 15.44 -7.53 0.22
CA MET A 248 15.62 -8.82 0.91
C MET A 248 17.04 -8.98 1.46
N GLU A 249 18.06 -8.64 0.67
CA GLU A 249 19.45 -8.68 1.10
C GLU A 249 19.69 -7.77 2.31
N SER A 250 19.15 -6.57 2.30
CA SER A 250 19.23 -5.63 3.41
C SER A 250 18.50 -6.16 4.66
N ALA A 251 17.29 -6.66 4.48
CA ALA A 251 16.42 -7.18 5.54
C ALA A 251 17.02 -8.42 6.24
N SER A 252 17.76 -9.25 5.51
CA SER A 252 18.35 -10.49 6.03
C SER A 252 19.32 -10.27 7.20
N LYS A 253 19.94 -9.09 7.29
CA LYS A 253 20.90 -8.76 8.35
C LYS A 253 20.30 -8.76 9.76
N THR A 254 19.01 -8.50 9.88
CA THR A 254 18.25 -8.51 11.14
C THR A 254 17.00 -9.38 11.06
N ILE A 255 16.89 -10.20 10.01
CA ILE A 255 15.80 -11.17 9.79
C ILE A 255 14.42 -10.47 9.79
N LYS A 256 14.34 -9.28 9.18
CA LYS A 256 13.09 -8.55 9.06
C LYS A 256 12.10 -9.30 8.17
N ARG A 257 10.82 -9.24 8.51
CA ARG A 257 9.76 -9.68 7.60
C ARG A 257 9.71 -8.77 6.37
N THR A 258 9.52 -9.36 5.19
CA THR A 258 9.41 -8.62 3.94
C THR A 258 8.15 -9.01 3.18
N LEU A 259 7.32 -8.01 2.84
CA LEU A 259 6.26 -8.12 1.84
C LEU A 259 6.76 -7.46 0.57
N LEU A 260 6.73 -8.19 -0.53
CA LEU A 260 7.27 -7.74 -1.80
C LEU A 260 6.22 -7.89 -2.89
N GLU A 261 5.79 -6.77 -3.46
CA GLU A 261 4.97 -6.71 -4.67
C GLU A 261 5.81 -6.19 -5.82
N LEU A 262 6.11 -7.08 -6.77
CA LEU A 262 7.10 -6.83 -7.81
C LEU A 262 6.48 -6.89 -9.20
N GLY A 263 7.31 -6.74 -10.23
CA GLY A 263 6.87 -6.80 -11.61
C GLY A 263 6.32 -8.17 -12.02
N GLY A 264 5.46 -8.14 -13.00
CA GLY A 264 4.83 -9.33 -13.57
C GLY A 264 4.71 -9.27 -15.09
N LYS A 265 4.35 -10.39 -15.68
CA LYS A 265 4.02 -10.56 -17.09
C LYS A 265 2.85 -11.53 -17.20
N SER A 266 1.70 -11.12 -16.64
CA SER A 266 0.51 -11.95 -16.56
C SER A 266 -0.03 -12.33 -17.96
N ALA A 267 -0.67 -13.48 -18.05
CA ALA A 267 -1.20 -13.99 -19.31
C ALA A 267 -2.73 -13.91 -19.35
N MET A 268 -3.26 -13.53 -20.49
CA MET A 268 -4.64 -13.76 -20.91
C MET A 268 -4.63 -14.97 -21.83
N ILE A 269 -5.39 -15.99 -21.53
CA ILE A 269 -5.45 -17.25 -22.29
C ILE A 269 -6.83 -17.35 -22.92
N VAL A 270 -6.88 -17.42 -24.23
CA VAL A 270 -8.11 -17.62 -25.02
C VAL A 270 -8.18 -19.08 -25.43
N LEU A 271 -9.29 -19.75 -25.12
CA LEU A 271 -9.55 -21.14 -25.49
C LEU A 271 -10.14 -21.26 -26.89
N ASP A 272 -10.11 -22.48 -27.46
CA ASP A 272 -10.56 -22.75 -28.82
C ASP A 272 -12.04 -22.41 -29.07
N ASP A 273 -12.88 -22.59 -28.06
CA ASP A 273 -14.32 -22.39 -28.09
C ASP A 273 -14.76 -20.96 -27.64
N ALA A 274 -13.82 -20.08 -27.33
CA ALA A 274 -14.14 -18.72 -26.92
C ALA A 274 -14.69 -17.88 -28.08
N ASP A 275 -15.66 -17.01 -27.77
CA ASP A 275 -16.00 -15.89 -28.66
C ASP A 275 -14.82 -14.92 -28.69
N LEU A 276 -14.09 -14.93 -29.81
CA LEU A 276 -12.84 -14.21 -29.95
C LEU A 276 -13.06 -12.70 -29.91
N SER A 277 -14.16 -12.21 -30.48
CA SER A 277 -14.47 -10.80 -30.49
C SER A 277 -14.72 -10.26 -29.08
N GLN A 278 -15.46 -11.00 -28.26
CA GLN A 278 -15.70 -10.64 -26.87
C GLN A 278 -14.45 -10.78 -26.01
N ALA A 279 -13.74 -11.89 -26.16
CA ALA A 279 -12.51 -12.15 -25.38
C ALA A 279 -11.46 -11.07 -25.63
N LEU A 280 -11.24 -10.67 -26.87
CA LEU A 280 -10.17 -9.72 -27.25
C LEU A 280 -10.49 -8.26 -26.92
N LEU A 281 -11.75 -7.90 -26.66
CA LEU A 281 -12.07 -6.58 -26.07
C LEU A 281 -11.35 -6.39 -24.74
N GLY A 282 -11.24 -7.47 -23.94
CA GLY A 282 -10.50 -7.44 -22.68
C GLY A 282 -8.97 -7.24 -22.85
N ALA A 283 -8.42 -7.51 -24.02
CA ALA A 283 -7.00 -7.26 -24.28
C ALA A 283 -6.65 -5.75 -24.30
N ALA A 284 -7.64 -4.87 -24.51
CA ALA A 284 -7.44 -3.41 -24.40
C ALA A 284 -7.08 -2.97 -22.97
N ASN A 285 -7.34 -3.81 -21.95
CA ASN A 285 -6.95 -3.52 -20.56
C ASN A 285 -5.46 -3.30 -20.36
N VAL A 286 -4.60 -3.80 -21.24
CA VAL A 286 -3.16 -3.51 -21.19
C VAL A 286 -2.84 -2.05 -21.43
N CYS A 287 -3.76 -1.29 -22.03
CA CYS A 287 -3.65 0.16 -22.23
C CYS A 287 -4.08 0.96 -20.98
N ALA A 288 -4.68 0.29 -19.99
CA ALA A 288 -5.09 0.94 -18.74
C ALA A 288 -3.90 1.62 -18.06
N ASN A 289 -4.13 2.80 -17.51
CA ASN A 289 -3.11 3.62 -16.83
C ASN A 289 -1.80 3.68 -17.66
N PRO A 290 -1.83 4.05 -18.90
CA PRO A 290 -0.89 3.88 -20.05
C PRO A 290 0.01 2.64 -19.97
N GLY A 291 -0.53 1.47 -19.63
CA GLY A 291 0.24 0.22 -19.53
C GLY A 291 1.07 0.06 -18.25
N GLN A 292 0.89 0.95 -17.27
CA GLN A 292 1.73 1.05 -16.07
C GLN A 292 1.17 0.23 -14.91
N GLY A 293 0.98 -1.08 -15.09
CA GLY A 293 0.40 -1.96 -14.07
C GLY A 293 1.13 -3.30 -13.96
N CYS A 294 1.50 -3.68 -12.73
CA CYS A 294 2.11 -4.98 -12.42
C CYS A 294 1.16 -6.15 -12.73
N VAL A 295 -0.15 -5.93 -12.66
CA VAL A 295 -1.22 -6.92 -12.83
C VAL A 295 -1.69 -7.08 -14.27
N LEU A 296 -1.24 -6.23 -15.20
CA LEU A 296 -1.76 -6.20 -16.56
C LEU A 296 -1.40 -7.47 -17.33
N ASN A 297 -2.38 -8.02 -18.07
CA ASN A 297 -2.24 -9.24 -18.85
C ASN A 297 -1.53 -8.96 -20.18
N THR A 298 -0.25 -8.60 -20.09
CA THR A 298 0.57 -8.15 -21.24
C THR A 298 1.04 -9.26 -22.16
N ARG A 299 0.66 -10.51 -21.88
CA ARG A 299 0.82 -11.65 -22.80
C ARG A 299 -0.55 -12.18 -23.18
N LEU A 300 -0.85 -12.21 -24.47
CA LEU A 300 -2.05 -12.83 -24.98
C LEU A 300 -1.68 -14.16 -25.66
N LEU A 301 -2.27 -15.26 -25.20
CA LEU A 301 -2.10 -16.60 -25.73
C LEU A 301 -3.40 -16.99 -26.43
N VAL A 302 -3.30 -17.23 -27.76
CA VAL A 302 -4.43 -17.65 -28.61
C VAL A 302 -4.10 -18.94 -29.32
N PRO A 303 -5.10 -19.78 -29.67
CA PRO A 303 -4.88 -20.95 -30.52
C PRO A 303 -4.23 -20.54 -31.83
N ARG A 304 -3.27 -21.33 -32.30
CA ARG A 304 -2.55 -21.06 -33.55
C ARG A 304 -3.50 -20.99 -34.76
N SER A 305 -4.54 -21.80 -34.78
CA SER A 305 -5.57 -21.83 -35.80
C SER A 305 -6.35 -20.53 -35.94
N ARG A 306 -6.39 -19.72 -34.84
CA ARG A 306 -7.16 -18.49 -34.77
C ARG A 306 -6.24 -17.24 -34.68
N TYR A 307 -4.94 -17.40 -34.87
CA TYR A 307 -3.95 -16.33 -34.63
C TYR A 307 -4.20 -15.10 -35.54
N ASP A 308 -4.38 -15.32 -36.86
CA ASP A 308 -4.57 -14.22 -37.80
C ASP A 308 -5.90 -13.47 -37.56
N GLU A 309 -6.97 -14.21 -37.22
CA GLU A 309 -8.25 -13.63 -36.80
C GLU A 309 -8.08 -12.76 -35.56
N ALA A 310 -7.35 -13.26 -34.55
CA ALA A 310 -7.09 -12.51 -33.33
C ALA A 310 -6.29 -11.22 -33.59
N VAL A 311 -5.28 -11.28 -34.45
CA VAL A 311 -4.47 -10.10 -34.80
C VAL A 311 -5.33 -9.05 -35.49
N ALA A 312 -6.21 -9.43 -36.43
CA ALA A 312 -7.10 -8.49 -37.13
C ALA A 312 -8.08 -7.79 -36.17
N ILE A 313 -8.65 -8.55 -35.19
CA ILE A 313 -9.54 -7.99 -34.18
C ILE A 313 -8.77 -7.02 -33.26
N LEU A 314 -7.59 -7.43 -32.77
CA LEU A 314 -6.77 -6.58 -31.90
C LEU A 314 -6.32 -5.29 -32.57
N GLU A 315 -5.96 -5.35 -33.85
CA GLU A 315 -5.61 -4.14 -34.61
C GLU A 315 -6.80 -3.15 -34.62
N ALA A 316 -8.00 -3.64 -34.83
CA ALA A 316 -9.21 -2.81 -34.78
C ALA A 316 -9.49 -2.28 -33.37
N VAL A 317 -9.31 -3.10 -32.33
CA VAL A 317 -9.48 -2.70 -30.93
C VAL A 317 -8.50 -1.59 -30.56
N TYR A 318 -7.20 -1.80 -30.79
CA TYR A 318 -6.17 -0.82 -30.38
C TYR A 318 -6.21 0.48 -31.16
N ARG A 319 -6.62 0.46 -32.44
CA ARG A 319 -6.82 1.69 -33.22
C ARG A 319 -7.92 2.60 -32.65
N ASN A 320 -8.87 2.03 -31.90
CA ASN A 320 -10.01 2.74 -31.34
C ASN A 320 -9.85 3.05 -29.84
N VAL A 321 -8.71 2.72 -29.21
CA VAL A 321 -8.45 3.09 -27.82
C VAL A 321 -8.25 4.61 -27.74
N PRO A 322 -9.11 5.35 -27.05
CA PRO A 322 -8.96 6.80 -26.93
C PRO A 322 -7.77 7.16 -26.05
N TYR A 323 -6.97 8.10 -26.54
CA TYR A 323 -5.83 8.65 -25.80
C TYR A 323 -5.77 10.17 -26.01
N GLY A 324 -5.21 10.89 -25.03
CA GLY A 324 -5.13 12.35 -25.10
C GLY A 324 -4.86 12.98 -23.73
N ASP A 325 -5.39 14.19 -23.51
CA ASP A 325 -5.26 14.90 -22.24
C ASP A 325 -5.84 14.04 -21.09
N PRO A 326 -5.06 13.73 -20.05
CA PRO A 326 -5.53 12.94 -18.91
C PRO A 326 -6.65 13.66 -18.11
N ASN A 327 -6.80 14.96 -18.24
CA ASN A 327 -7.91 15.72 -17.62
C ASN A 327 -9.24 15.57 -18.35
N ASP A 328 -9.26 15.08 -19.60
CA ASP A 328 -10.50 14.80 -20.32
C ASP A 328 -11.05 13.44 -19.87
N ALA A 329 -12.23 13.47 -19.22
CA ALA A 329 -12.92 12.27 -18.74
C ALA A 329 -13.31 11.27 -19.85
N ASN A 330 -13.32 11.70 -21.12
CA ASN A 330 -13.59 10.82 -22.26
C ASN A 330 -12.35 10.02 -22.70
N ASN A 331 -11.17 10.42 -22.28
CA ASN A 331 -9.94 9.67 -22.50
C ASN A 331 -9.88 8.51 -21.50
N ILE A 332 -10.65 7.47 -21.80
CA ILE A 332 -10.74 6.26 -21.00
C ILE A 332 -9.72 5.26 -21.54
N MET A 333 -8.48 5.39 -21.15
CA MET A 333 -7.61 4.22 -21.15
C MET A 333 -7.88 3.43 -19.85
N GLY A 334 -9.13 2.89 -19.76
CA GLY A 334 -9.67 2.25 -18.58
C GLY A 334 -9.84 0.74 -18.72
N PRO A 335 -9.85 -0.02 -17.60
CA PRO A 335 -10.05 -1.45 -17.63
C PRO A 335 -11.43 -1.80 -18.18
N MET A 336 -11.45 -2.55 -19.26
CA MET A 336 -12.63 -3.31 -19.67
C MET A 336 -12.48 -4.73 -19.15
N ASN A 337 -13.43 -5.17 -18.34
CA ASN A 337 -13.47 -6.54 -17.84
C ASN A 337 -14.16 -7.46 -18.87
N VAL A 338 -13.49 -8.55 -19.20
CA VAL A 338 -14.15 -9.64 -19.94
C VAL A 338 -14.95 -10.47 -18.95
N ASN A 339 -16.22 -10.70 -19.25
CA ASN A 339 -17.19 -11.40 -18.39
C ASN A 339 -17.43 -10.78 -17.01
N GLY A 340 -17.08 -9.51 -16.80
CA GLY A 340 -17.46 -8.74 -15.62
C GLY A 340 -16.77 -9.11 -14.31
N ALA A 341 -15.79 -10.03 -14.30
CA ALA A 341 -15.10 -10.44 -13.11
C ALA A 341 -13.71 -9.77 -13.01
N PHE A 342 -13.51 -8.92 -12.02
CA PHE A 342 -12.21 -8.38 -11.66
C PHE A 342 -11.78 -8.99 -10.32
N PHE A 343 -10.56 -9.53 -10.25
CA PHE A 343 -10.08 -10.27 -9.07
C PHE A 343 -9.67 -9.38 -7.90
N PHE A 344 -9.48 -8.08 -8.14
CA PHE A 344 -9.00 -7.13 -7.15
C PHE A 344 -10.16 -6.61 -6.29
N SER A 345 -10.07 -6.79 -4.99
CA SER A 345 -11.05 -6.33 -4.00
C SER A 345 -10.36 -6.15 -2.65
N ALA A 346 -10.88 -5.27 -1.78
CA ALA A 346 -10.33 -5.03 -0.44
C ALA A 346 -10.26 -6.29 0.43
N ASN A 347 -11.18 -7.24 0.23
CA ASN A 347 -11.26 -8.50 0.97
C ASN A 347 -10.58 -9.68 0.26
N ALA A 348 -10.01 -9.48 -0.94
CA ALA A 348 -9.37 -10.54 -1.71
C ALA A 348 -7.84 -10.44 -1.60
N PRO A 349 -7.15 -11.48 -1.09
CA PRO A 349 -5.69 -11.47 -0.99
C PRO A 349 -5.03 -11.25 -2.35
N PHE A 350 -4.16 -10.26 -2.42
CA PHE A 350 -3.45 -9.86 -3.62
C PHE A 350 -1.94 -10.07 -3.46
N GLY A 351 -1.27 -10.62 -4.46
CA GLY A 351 0.18 -10.78 -4.43
C GLY A 351 0.75 -11.71 -5.48
N GLY A 352 2.03 -11.50 -5.78
CA GLY A 352 2.77 -12.27 -6.75
C GLY A 352 3.28 -13.62 -6.23
N TYR A 353 3.77 -14.45 -7.16
CA TYR A 353 4.46 -15.71 -6.89
C TYR A 353 5.91 -15.64 -7.34
N LYS A 354 6.82 -16.34 -6.63
CA LYS A 354 8.24 -16.46 -7.00
C LYS A 354 8.91 -15.07 -7.14
N GLN A 355 9.39 -14.74 -8.37
CA GLN A 355 10.07 -13.47 -8.61
C GLN A 355 9.12 -12.26 -8.76
N SER A 356 7.81 -12.49 -8.73
CA SER A 356 6.79 -11.44 -8.73
C SER A 356 6.37 -10.99 -7.32
N GLY A 357 6.81 -11.69 -6.27
CA GLY A 357 6.55 -11.22 -4.91
C GLY A 357 6.53 -12.29 -3.84
N ILE A 358 6.45 -11.82 -2.58
CA ILE A 358 6.33 -12.62 -1.34
C ILE A 358 5.33 -11.90 -0.43
N GLY A 359 4.46 -12.67 0.22
CA GLY A 359 3.40 -12.13 1.08
C GLY A 359 2.13 -11.79 0.30
N ARG A 360 1.16 -11.23 1.00
CA ARG A 360 -0.11 -10.78 0.41
C ARG A 360 -0.48 -9.39 0.92
N GLU A 361 -1.14 -8.63 0.06
CA GLU A 361 -1.87 -7.40 0.38
C GLU A 361 -3.37 -7.70 0.34
N ASN A 362 -4.18 -6.85 0.95
CA ASN A 362 -5.64 -7.01 1.09
C ASN A 362 -6.08 -8.28 1.83
N GLY A 363 -7.36 -8.35 2.15
CA GLY A 363 -7.93 -9.47 2.88
C GLY A 363 -7.41 -9.59 4.32
N VAL A 364 -7.80 -10.67 4.96
CA VAL A 364 -7.30 -11.04 6.30
C VAL A 364 -5.83 -11.40 6.22
N GLU A 365 -5.41 -12.08 5.16
CA GLU A 365 -4.03 -12.49 4.91
C GLU A 365 -3.09 -11.27 4.85
N GLY A 366 -3.48 -10.20 4.13
CA GLY A 366 -2.69 -8.98 4.05
C GLY A 366 -2.61 -8.22 5.39
N PHE A 367 -3.67 -8.27 6.19
CA PHE A 367 -3.66 -7.71 7.53
C PHE A 367 -2.75 -8.51 8.48
N GLU A 368 -2.80 -9.85 8.42
CA GLU A 368 -1.99 -10.74 9.27
C GLU A 368 -0.48 -10.67 8.99
N GLU A 369 -0.06 -10.16 7.82
CA GLU A 369 1.36 -9.90 7.54
C GLU A 369 1.98 -8.86 8.50
N TYR A 370 1.17 -8.02 9.12
CA TYR A 370 1.58 -7.00 10.10
C TYR A 370 1.42 -7.46 11.56
N LEU A 371 1.09 -8.74 11.77
CA LEU A 371 0.92 -9.33 13.09
C LEU A 371 1.95 -10.42 13.40
N GLU A 372 2.45 -10.45 14.64
CA GLU A 372 3.22 -11.56 15.19
C GLU A 372 2.32 -12.53 15.94
N THR A 373 2.66 -13.82 15.88
CA THR A 373 1.91 -14.88 16.56
C THR A 373 2.67 -15.35 17.80
N LYS A 374 2.01 -15.32 18.97
CA LYS A 374 2.57 -15.72 20.25
C LYS A 374 1.66 -16.75 20.91
N THR A 375 2.23 -17.79 21.49
CA THR A 375 1.48 -18.75 22.30
C THR A 375 1.76 -18.51 23.77
N LEU A 376 0.71 -18.32 24.54
CA LEU A 376 0.75 -18.21 26.01
C LEU A 376 0.23 -19.53 26.60
N ALA A 377 0.93 -20.08 27.58
CA ALA A 377 0.48 -21.22 28.36
C ALA A 377 0.38 -20.81 29.83
N VAL A 378 -0.78 -21.03 30.41
CA VAL A 378 -1.06 -20.71 31.82
C VAL A 378 -1.67 -21.92 32.54
N PRO A 379 -1.53 -22.06 33.87
CA PRO A 379 -2.21 -23.10 34.64
C PRO A 379 -3.72 -23.09 34.39
N MET A 380 -4.38 -24.26 34.55
CA MET A 380 -5.82 -24.40 34.32
C MET A 380 -6.67 -23.50 35.23
N ASP A 381 -6.20 -23.20 36.42
CA ASP A 381 -6.84 -22.33 37.42
C ASP A 381 -6.50 -20.85 37.26
N PHE A 382 -5.68 -20.48 36.26
CA PHE A 382 -5.32 -19.07 36.02
C PHE A 382 -6.55 -18.29 35.57
N PRO A 383 -6.82 -17.10 36.14
CA PRO A 383 -8.01 -16.30 35.81
C PRO A 383 -8.14 -16.06 34.32
N ALA A 384 -9.36 -16.20 33.77
CA ALA A 384 -9.63 -15.91 32.38
C ALA A 384 -9.47 -14.42 32.11
N THR A 385 -8.87 -14.09 30.99
CA THR A 385 -8.86 -12.79 30.27
C THR A 385 -8.25 -11.56 30.96
N SER A 386 -8.47 -11.29 32.25
CA SER A 386 -7.98 -10.05 32.88
C SER A 386 -6.48 -10.03 33.19
N ALA A 387 -5.86 -11.19 33.35
CA ALA A 387 -4.43 -11.32 33.68
C ALA A 387 -3.53 -11.52 32.45
N LEU A 388 -4.14 -11.82 31.29
CA LEU A 388 -3.43 -11.87 30.00
C LEU A 388 -3.58 -10.57 29.22
N ALA A 389 -4.34 -9.59 29.74
CA ALA A 389 -4.36 -8.25 29.21
C ALA A 389 -2.93 -7.69 29.17
N GLN A 390 -2.59 -7.05 28.09
CA GLN A 390 -1.26 -6.45 27.88
C GLN A 390 -0.91 -5.55 29.07
N PRO A 391 0.36 -5.47 29.48
CA PRO A 391 0.77 -4.48 30.44
C PRO A 391 0.32 -3.09 29.96
N ALA A 392 -0.25 -2.32 30.87
CA ALA A 392 -0.75 -0.98 30.66
C ALA A 392 0.34 -0.02 30.16
#